data_0ce064ed744e79b0e79ed3bde028b569
#
_entry.id   0ce064ed744e79b0e79ed3bde028b569
#
_cell.length_a   1.000
_cell.length_b   1.000
_cell.length_c   1.000
_cell.angle_alpha   90.00
_cell.angle_beta   90.00
_cell.angle_gamma   90.00
#
_symmetry.space_group_name_H-M   'P 1'
#
loop_
_entity.id
_entity.type
_entity.pdbx_description
1 polymer ?
#
loop_
_entity_poly.entity_id
_entity_poly.type
_entity_poly.pdbx_seq_one_letter_code
_entity_poly.pdbx_strand_id
1 'polypeptide(L)'
;MSNVHVVDHPLVQHKLTLMRDKTVSTKGFRQLMNEIGMLLAYEVTRDLPLETVEVETPLTKMMAPTIAGKKLVFAPILRAGVGFLDGMLDLVPSARVAHIGLYRDPKTLEAVEYYFKAPADVADRLVIVMDPMLATANSAVAAIDRLKRRGVKDIRFVCLLAAPEGIERLTKAHPDVQIWTAAIDERLNDHGYIIPGLGDAGDRMFGTK
;
A
#
# COMPACT_ATOMS: atom_id res chain seq x y z
N MET A 1 -6.96 20.09 -3.02
CA MET A 1 -6.32 19.53 -1.81
C MET A 1 -5.33 18.50 -2.28
N SER A 2 -4.17 18.41 -1.64
CA SER A 2 -3.15 17.39 -1.97
C SER A 2 -3.72 16.01 -1.63
N ASN A 3 -3.77 15.10 -2.61
CA ASN A 3 -4.19 13.70 -2.40
C ASN A 3 -3.08 12.87 -1.73
N VAL A 4 -2.10 13.53 -1.11
CA VAL A 4 -0.96 12.89 -0.46
C VAL A 4 -1.04 13.07 1.04
N HIS A 5 -1.04 11.95 1.75
CA HIS A 5 -1.12 11.87 3.20
C HIS A 5 0.17 11.27 3.76
N VAL A 6 0.93 12.07 4.49
CA VAL A 6 2.11 11.59 5.22
C VAL A 6 1.68 11.16 6.61
N VAL A 7 1.95 9.91 6.96
CA VAL A 7 1.64 9.35 8.28
C VAL A 7 2.84 9.61 9.21
N ASP A 8 2.81 10.75 9.89
CA ASP A 8 3.89 11.25 10.75
C ASP A 8 3.82 10.73 12.20
N HIS A 9 2.99 9.71 12.44
CA HIS A 9 2.84 9.12 13.77
C HIS A 9 4.20 8.65 14.33
N PRO A 10 4.57 9.00 15.60
CA PRO A 10 5.89 8.70 16.18
C PRO A 10 6.33 7.24 16.07
N LEU A 11 5.41 6.27 16.22
CA LEU A 11 5.73 4.84 16.05
C LEU A 11 6.09 4.49 14.61
N VAL A 12 5.41 5.09 13.62
CA VAL A 12 5.73 4.88 12.20
C VAL A 12 7.12 5.42 11.91
N GLN A 13 7.42 6.65 12.35
CA GLN A 13 8.70 7.31 12.13
C GLN A 13 9.85 6.58 12.82
N HIS A 14 9.66 6.13 14.06
CA HIS A 14 10.65 5.33 14.78
C HIS A 14 10.98 4.03 14.05
N LYS A 15 9.95 3.25 13.67
CA LYS A 15 10.12 1.99 12.96
C LYS A 15 10.75 2.19 11.57
N LEU A 16 10.38 3.24 10.87
CA LEU A 16 10.97 3.60 9.58
C LEU A 16 12.46 3.94 9.74
N THR A 17 12.85 4.69 10.79
CA THR A 17 14.25 4.99 11.10
C THR A 17 15.06 3.70 11.29
N LEU A 18 14.55 2.75 12.09
CA LEU A 18 15.20 1.45 12.26
C LEU A 18 15.31 0.69 10.93
N MET A 19 14.26 0.73 10.11
CA MET A 19 14.21 0.04 8.83
C MET A 19 15.20 0.57 7.80
N ARG A 20 15.53 1.88 7.86
CA ARG A 20 16.51 2.52 6.98
C ARG A 20 17.93 2.02 7.23
N ASP A 21 18.26 1.60 8.46
CA ASP A 21 19.61 1.14 8.80
C ASP A 21 19.99 -0.07 7.92
N LYS A 22 21.15 0.06 7.25
CA LYS A 22 21.69 -0.99 6.36
C LYS A 22 22.03 -2.29 7.07
N THR A 23 22.22 -2.26 8.40
CA THR A 23 22.61 -3.42 9.20
C THR A 23 21.42 -4.26 9.66
N VAL A 24 20.19 -3.78 9.46
CA VAL A 24 18.98 -4.54 9.78
C VAL A 24 18.92 -5.83 8.98
N SER A 25 18.78 -6.94 9.69
CA SER A 25 18.65 -8.26 9.07
C SER A 25 17.36 -8.39 8.25
N THR A 26 17.34 -9.32 7.30
CA THR A 26 16.12 -9.65 6.52
C THR A 26 14.92 -9.96 7.42
N LYS A 27 15.15 -10.67 8.55
CA LYS A 27 14.09 -10.93 9.55
C LYS A 27 13.57 -9.63 10.17
N GLY A 28 14.48 -8.77 10.63
CA GLY A 28 14.11 -7.48 11.23
C GLY A 28 13.39 -6.57 10.23
N PHE A 29 13.85 -6.55 8.98
CA PHE A 29 13.22 -5.77 7.92
C PHE A 29 11.78 -6.21 7.65
N ARG A 30 11.52 -7.54 7.55
CA ARG A 30 10.15 -8.08 7.40
C ARG A 30 9.26 -7.74 8.58
N GLN A 31 9.79 -7.87 9.80
CA GLN A 31 9.03 -7.53 11.01
C GLN A 31 8.62 -6.04 11.01
N LEU A 32 9.57 -5.14 10.75
CA LEU A 32 9.29 -3.71 10.68
C LEU A 32 8.30 -3.36 9.56
N MET A 33 8.42 -4.02 8.38
CA MET A 33 7.49 -3.87 7.27
C MET A 33 6.06 -4.24 7.68
N ASN A 34 5.89 -5.36 8.33
CA ASN A 34 4.60 -5.84 8.85
C ASN A 34 3.99 -4.85 9.86
N GLU A 35 4.80 -4.41 10.83
CA GLU A 35 4.37 -3.47 11.88
C GLU A 35 3.99 -2.11 11.31
N ILE A 36 4.77 -1.56 10.38
CA ILE A 36 4.41 -0.30 9.70
C ILE A 36 3.18 -0.50 8.81
N GLY A 37 3.09 -1.64 8.13
CA GLY A 37 1.92 -2.01 7.32
C GLY A 37 0.62 -1.95 8.11
N MET A 38 0.61 -2.50 9.32
CA MET A 38 -0.54 -2.43 10.24
C MET A 38 -0.90 -0.99 10.61
N LEU A 39 0.10 -0.15 10.94
CA LEU A 39 -0.13 1.26 11.29
C LEU A 39 -0.63 2.08 10.10
N LEU A 40 -0.10 1.84 8.91
CA LEU A 40 -0.60 2.48 7.68
C LEU A 40 -2.01 2.02 7.33
N ALA A 41 -2.34 0.73 7.57
CA ALA A 41 -3.69 0.22 7.38
C ALA A 41 -4.70 0.91 8.30
N TYR A 42 -4.34 1.16 9.56
CA TYR A 42 -5.16 1.91 10.50
C TYR A 42 -5.45 3.34 9.99
N GLU A 43 -4.44 4.03 9.49
CA GLU A 43 -4.61 5.40 8.99
C GLU A 43 -5.38 5.44 7.67
N VAL A 44 -5.05 4.59 6.70
CA VAL A 44 -5.70 4.59 5.38
C VAL A 44 -7.18 4.16 5.44
N THR A 45 -7.62 3.55 6.54
CA THR A 45 -9.01 3.14 6.75
C THR A 45 -9.81 4.05 7.67
N ARG A 46 -9.25 5.20 8.08
CA ARG A 46 -9.83 6.11 9.09
C ARG A 46 -11.21 6.67 8.72
N ASP A 47 -11.48 6.87 7.46
CA ASP A 47 -12.70 7.47 6.92
C ASP A 47 -13.66 6.46 6.29
N LEU A 48 -13.52 5.17 6.61
CA LEU A 48 -14.46 4.15 6.14
C LEU A 48 -15.88 4.47 6.61
N PRO A 49 -16.86 4.35 5.71
CA PRO A 49 -18.27 4.61 6.07
C PRO A 49 -18.76 3.57 7.09
N LEU A 50 -19.58 4.05 8.01
CA LEU A 50 -20.23 3.21 9.01
C LEU A 50 -21.74 3.14 8.73
N GLU A 51 -22.34 2.00 9.04
CA GLU A 51 -23.78 1.78 9.11
C GLU A 51 -24.15 1.32 10.52
N THR A 52 -25.42 1.44 10.85
CA THR A 52 -25.94 1.08 12.17
C THR A 52 -26.72 -0.24 12.08
N VAL A 53 -26.38 -1.21 12.91
CA VAL A 53 -27.02 -2.51 12.97
C VAL A 53 -27.52 -2.82 14.40
N GLU A 54 -28.58 -3.58 14.52
CA GLU A 54 -28.99 -4.10 15.84
C GLU A 54 -28.04 -5.24 16.23
N VAL A 55 -27.48 -5.14 17.44
CA VAL A 55 -26.68 -6.19 18.06
C VAL A 55 -27.28 -6.57 19.41
N GLU A 56 -27.20 -7.84 19.76
CA GLU A 56 -27.60 -8.35 21.07
C GLU A 56 -26.35 -8.58 21.92
N THR A 57 -26.25 -7.80 23.00
CA THR A 57 -25.20 -7.97 24.01
C THR A 57 -25.64 -9.01 25.03
N PRO A 58 -24.77 -9.49 25.93
CA PRO A 58 -25.18 -10.36 27.01
C PRO A 58 -26.26 -9.79 27.95
N LEU A 59 -26.53 -8.48 27.90
CA LEU A 59 -27.45 -7.80 28.80
C LEU A 59 -28.71 -7.28 28.11
N THR A 60 -28.55 -6.74 26.85
CA THR A 60 -29.68 -6.12 26.14
C THR A 60 -29.38 -5.95 24.66
N LYS A 61 -30.41 -5.66 23.87
CA LYS A 61 -30.25 -5.23 22.47
C LYS A 61 -29.91 -3.76 22.41
N MET A 62 -29.07 -3.40 21.42
CA MET A 62 -28.68 -2.02 21.13
C MET A 62 -28.39 -1.81 19.65
N MET A 63 -28.46 -0.56 19.21
CA MET A 63 -27.97 -0.15 17.89
C MET A 63 -26.47 0.18 17.99
N ALA A 64 -25.63 -0.41 17.11
CA ALA A 64 -24.19 -0.25 17.13
C ALA A 64 -23.62 0.02 15.73
N PRO A 65 -22.52 0.79 15.62
CA PRO A 65 -21.88 1.04 14.34
C PRO A 65 -21.07 -0.17 13.85
N THR A 66 -21.13 -0.42 12.54
CA THR A 66 -20.29 -1.38 11.85
C THR A 66 -19.79 -0.79 10.53
N ILE A 67 -18.73 -1.34 9.94
CA ILE A 67 -18.26 -0.88 8.63
C ILE A 67 -19.32 -1.20 7.58
N ALA A 68 -19.74 -0.15 6.86
CA ALA A 68 -20.75 -0.26 5.83
C ALA A 68 -20.23 -0.93 4.54
N GLY A 69 -21.10 -1.58 3.82
CA GLY A 69 -20.86 -2.09 2.47
C GLY A 69 -19.96 -3.32 2.41
N LYS A 70 -19.27 -3.47 1.27
CA LYS A 70 -18.43 -4.64 1.01
C LYS A 70 -17.04 -4.49 1.64
N LYS A 71 -16.46 -5.63 2.03
CA LYS A 71 -15.11 -5.70 2.60
C LYS A 71 -14.06 -5.16 1.64
N LEU A 72 -12.99 -4.59 2.21
CA LEU A 72 -11.83 -4.06 1.47
C LEU A 72 -11.13 -5.12 0.62
N VAL A 73 -10.34 -4.66 -0.36
CA VAL A 73 -9.37 -5.48 -1.09
C VAL A 73 -7.98 -4.90 -0.87
N PHE A 74 -7.07 -5.70 -0.35
CA PHE A 74 -5.65 -5.41 -0.34
C PHE A 74 -5.01 -5.93 -1.62
N ALA A 75 -4.28 -5.09 -2.32
CA ALA A 75 -3.71 -5.38 -3.64
C ALA A 75 -2.20 -5.13 -3.66
N PRO A 76 -1.38 -6.05 -3.11
CA PRO A 76 0.07 -5.92 -3.19
C PRO A 76 0.56 -6.01 -4.62
N ILE A 77 1.46 -5.10 -5.00
CA ILE A 77 2.26 -5.23 -6.21
C ILE A 77 3.41 -6.20 -5.91
N LEU A 78 3.41 -7.32 -6.59
CA LEU A 78 4.44 -8.34 -6.42
C LEU A 78 5.77 -7.82 -6.97
N ARG A 79 6.88 -8.09 -6.30
CA ARG A 79 7.09 -8.95 -5.10
C ARG A 79 6.95 -8.18 -3.78
N ALA A 80 7.55 -6.97 -3.69
CA ALA A 80 7.80 -6.28 -2.43
C ALA A 80 6.53 -5.84 -1.68
N GLY A 81 5.43 -5.57 -2.39
CA GLY A 81 4.15 -5.20 -1.77
C GLY A 81 3.57 -6.25 -0.83
N VAL A 82 3.96 -7.53 -0.98
CA VAL A 82 3.52 -8.61 -0.08
C VAL A 82 3.99 -8.36 1.37
N GLY A 83 5.08 -7.61 1.57
CA GLY A 83 5.59 -7.32 2.91
C GLY A 83 4.63 -6.55 3.81
N PHE A 84 3.66 -5.83 3.25
CA PHE A 84 2.61 -5.17 4.02
C PHE A 84 1.44 -6.09 4.36
N LEU A 85 1.25 -7.15 3.57
CA LEU A 85 -0.03 -7.86 3.51
C LEU A 85 -0.41 -8.50 4.85
N ASP A 86 0.52 -9.16 5.50
CA ASP A 86 0.24 -9.86 6.76
C ASP A 86 -0.20 -8.87 7.85
N GLY A 87 0.53 -7.75 8.03
CA GLY A 87 0.15 -6.72 9.01
C GLY A 87 -1.18 -6.05 8.72
N MET A 88 -1.49 -5.83 7.46
CA MET A 88 -2.80 -5.29 7.07
C MET A 88 -3.94 -6.28 7.28
N LEU A 89 -3.70 -7.57 7.03
CA LEU A 89 -4.68 -8.63 7.28
C LEU A 89 -4.87 -8.90 8.78
N ASP A 90 -3.83 -8.75 9.60
CA ASP A 90 -3.96 -8.85 11.06
C ASP A 90 -4.91 -7.76 11.60
N LEU A 91 -4.88 -6.57 11.02
CA LEU A 91 -5.80 -5.48 11.39
C LEU A 91 -7.20 -5.65 10.79
N VAL A 92 -7.29 -6.07 9.52
CA VAL A 92 -8.55 -6.25 8.78
C VAL A 92 -8.65 -7.66 8.22
N PRO A 93 -8.86 -8.69 9.07
CA PRO A 93 -8.79 -10.09 8.65
C PRO A 93 -9.89 -10.50 7.67
N SER A 94 -10.94 -9.69 7.57
CA SER A 94 -12.05 -9.92 6.63
C SER A 94 -11.80 -9.34 5.24
N ALA A 95 -10.69 -8.59 5.03
CA ALA A 95 -10.34 -8.05 3.72
C ALA A 95 -10.10 -9.18 2.70
N ARG A 96 -10.39 -8.88 1.45
CA ARG A 96 -10.02 -9.77 0.34
C ARG A 96 -8.65 -9.38 -0.20
N VAL A 97 -8.03 -10.28 -0.95
CA VAL A 97 -6.70 -10.05 -1.52
C VAL A 97 -6.76 -10.16 -3.04
N ALA A 98 -6.16 -9.18 -3.70
CA ALA A 98 -5.79 -9.26 -5.11
C ALA A 98 -4.26 -9.28 -5.22
N HIS A 99 -3.72 -9.94 -6.23
CA HIS A 99 -2.27 -9.92 -6.49
C HIS A 99 -2.02 -9.35 -7.88
N ILE A 100 -1.10 -8.41 -7.96
CA ILE A 100 -0.71 -7.74 -9.21
C ILE A 100 0.77 -7.98 -9.43
N GLY A 101 1.11 -8.85 -10.37
CA GLY A 101 2.48 -9.17 -10.73
C GLY A 101 2.95 -8.30 -11.89
N LEU A 102 3.92 -7.44 -11.61
CA LEU A 102 4.55 -6.56 -12.59
C LEU A 102 6.06 -6.74 -12.52
N TYR A 103 6.72 -6.74 -13.68
CA TYR A 103 8.16 -6.58 -13.74
C TYR A 103 8.51 -5.43 -14.68
N ARG A 104 9.68 -4.87 -14.50
CA ARG A 104 10.21 -3.83 -15.38
C ARG A 104 10.96 -4.48 -16.52
N ASP A 105 10.51 -4.27 -17.76
CA ASP A 105 11.24 -4.73 -18.92
C ASP A 105 12.63 -4.06 -18.95
N PRO A 106 13.73 -4.83 -19.01
CA PRO A 106 15.07 -4.27 -18.93
C PRO A 106 15.46 -3.42 -20.16
N LYS A 107 14.76 -3.57 -21.28
CA LYS A 107 15.03 -2.84 -22.53
C LYS A 107 14.17 -1.59 -22.67
N THR A 108 12.86 -1.71 -22.42
CA THR A 108 11.90 -0.61 -22.59
C THR A 108 11.69 0.18 -21.31
N LEU A 109 12.10 -0.38 -20.16
CA LEU A 109 11.84 0.15 -18.80
C LEU A 109 10.36 0.30 -18.47
N GLU A 110 9.48 -0.27 -19.27
CA GLU A 110 8.03 -0.28 -19.03
C GLU A 110 7.63 -1.37 -18.04
N ALA A 111 6.51 -1.16 -17.36
CA ALA A 111 5.92 -2.16 -16.47
C ALA A 111 5.14 -3.20 -17.30
N VAL A 112 5.56 -4.46 -17.22
CA VAL A 112 4.91 -5.59 -17.90
C VAL A 112 4.17 -6.43 -16.87
N GLU A 113 2.86 -6.65 -17.12
CA GLU A 113 2.04 -7.55 -16.28
C GLU A 113 2.33 -9.00 -16.63
N TYR A 114 2.64 -9.81 -15.63
CA TYR A 114 2.77 -11.27 -15.78
C TYR A 114 1.76 -12.05 -14.92
N TYR A 115 1.10 -11.39 -13.97
CA TYR A 115 0.09 -12.02 -13.14
C TYR A 115 -0.93 -11.01 -12.65
N PHE A 116 -2.22 -11.36 -12.74
CA PHE A 116 -3.29 -10.59 -12.14
C PHE A 116 -4.39 -11.54 -11.66
N LYS A 117 -4.66 -11.50 -10.34
CA LYS A 117 -5.77 -12.24 -9.75
C LYS A 117 -6.47 -11.34 -8.73
N ALA A 118 -7.77 -11.16 -8.89
CA ALA A 118 -8.60 -10.33 -8.02
C ALA A 118 -9.96 -11.00 -7.78
N PRO A 119 -10.68 -10.63 -6.70
CA PRO A 119 -12.06 -11.04 -6.50
C PRO A 119 -12.96 -10.66 -7.70
N ALA A 120 -13.96 -11.48 -8.00
CA ALA A 120 -14.86 -11.23 -9.14
C ALA A 120 -15.61 -9.90 -9.01
N ASP A 121 -15.92 -9.49 -7.76
CA ASP A 121 -16.63 -8.26 -7.41
C ASP A 121 -15.69 -7.13 -6.98
N VAL A 122 -14.45 -7.11 -7.45
CA VAL A 122 -13.45 -6.09 -7.09
C VAL A 122 -13.89 -4.66 -7.45
N ALA A 123 -14.71 -4.50 -8.51
CA ALA A 123 -15.23 -3.22 -8.96
C ALA A 123 -16.12 -2.49 -7.92
N ASP A 124 -16.75 -3.25 -7.02
CA ASP A 124 -17.68 -2.74 -6.01
C ASP A 124 -16.99 -2.50 -4.65
N ARG A 125 -15.65 -2.50 -4.60
CA ARG A 125 -14.89 -2.46 -3.36
C ARG A 125 -13.88 -1.32 -3.34
N LEU A 126 -13.58 -0.79 -2.15
CA LEU A 126 -12.36 -0.02 -1.95
C LEU A 126 -11.15 -0.95 -2.11
N VAL A 127 -10.23 -0.59 -2.99
CA VAL A 127 -8.97 -1.31 -3.22
C VAL A 127 -7.80 -0.50 -2.70
N ILE A 128 -7.03 -1.07 -1.78
CA ILE A 128 -5.79 -0.49 -1.26
C ILE A 128 -4.62 -1.18 -1.96
N VAL A 129 -4.01 -0.47 -2.89
CA VAL A 129 -2.81 -0.91 -3.62
C VAL A 129 -1.59 -0.66 -2.77
N MET A 130 -0.69 -1.63 -2.68
CA MET A 130 0.47 -1.57 -1.78
C MET A 130 1.77 -1.85 -2.53
N ASP A 131 2.71 -0.93 -2.42
CA ASP A 131 4.10 -1.09 -2.87
C ASP A 131 5.02 -0.31 -1.91
N PRO A 132 6.08 -0.90 -1.33
CA PRO A 132 6.93 -0.18 -0.38
C PRO A 132 7.52 1.12 -0.89
N MET A 133 7.80 1.22 -2.19
CA MET A 133 8.57 2.32 -2.76
C MET A 133 7.81 2.99 -3.91
N LEU A 134 7.35 4.22 -3.71
CA LEU A 134 6.84 5.07 -4.79
C LEU A 134 8.01 5.89 -5.38
N ALA A 135 8.84 5.22 -6.17
CA ALA A 135 10.01 5.84 -6.82
C ALA A 135 9.63 6.51 -8.14
N THR A 136 9.70 5.80 -9.27
CA THR A 136 9.32 6.31 -10.59
C THR A 136 7.81 6.22 -10.88
N ALA A 137 7.05 5.59 -10.01
CA ALA A 137 5.62 5.29 -10.13
C ALA A 137 5.21 4.40 -11.33
N ASN A 138 6.14 3.84 -12.11
CA ASN A 138 5.77 3.01 -13.27
C ASN A 138 4.88 1.83 -12.88
N SER A 139 5.26 1.07 -11.84
CA SER A 139 4.48 -0.08 -11.36
C SER A 139 3.14 0.35 -10.74
N ALA A 140 3.14 1.44 -9.95
CA ALA A 140 1.93 1.96 -9.33
C ALA A 140 0.89 2.38 -10.38
N VAL A 141 1.30 3.15 -11.39
CA VAL A 141 0.42 3.59 -12.49
C VAL A 141 -0.13 2.38 -13.24
N ALA A 142 0.73 1.43 -13.64
CA ALA A 142 0.29 0.24 -14.37
C ALA A 142 -0.69 -0.64 -13.57
N ALA A 143 -0.45 -0.80 -12.25
CA ALA A 143 -1.35 -1.54 -11.36
C ALA A 143 -2.72 -0.87 -11.24
N ILE A 144 -2.75 0.44 -11.07
CA ILE A 144 -3.98 1.23 -10.95
C ILE A 144 -4.75 1.25 -12.27
N ASP A 145 -4.06 1.42 -13.41
CA ASP A 145 -4.65 1.27 -14.75
C ASP A 145 -5.35 -0.08 -14.90
N ARG A 146 -4.70 -1.14 -14.44
CA ARG A 146 -5.24 -2.50 -14.51
C ARG A 146 -6.51 -2.67 -13.68
N LEU A 147 -6.54 -2.11 -12.48
CA LEU A 147 -7.71 -2.12 -11.62
C LEU A 147 -8.86 -1.28 -12.20
N LYS A 148 -8.56 -0.08 -12.72
CA LYS A 148 -9.56 0.77 -13.37
C LYS A 148 -10.18 0.11 -14.61
N ARG A 149 -9.40 -0.63 -15.40
CA ARG A 149 -9.94 -1.46 -16.51
C ARG A 149 -10.87 -2.58 -16.03
N ARG A 150 -10.80 -2.97 -14.76
CA ARG A 150 -11.73 -3.89 -14.09
C ARG A 150 -12.94 -3.20 -13.46
N GLY A 151 -13.07 -1.89 -13.66
CA GLY A 151 -14.19 -1.09 -13.16
C GLY A 151 -14.04 -0.59 -11.74
N VAL A 152 -12.87 -0.78 -11.10
CA VAL A 152 -12.61 -0.27 -9.73
C VAL A 152 -12.60 1.25 -9.76
N LYS A 153 -13.40 1.88 -8.88
CA LYS A 153 -13.56 3.33 -8.79
C LYS A 153 -12.90 3.94 -7.56
N ASP A 154 -12.88 3.20 -6.45
CA ASP A 154 -12.30 3.66 -5.19
C ASP A 154 -10.97 2.96 -4.95
N ILE A 155 -9.88 3.70 -5.13
CA ILE A 155 -8.51 3.18 -5.04
C ILE A 155 -7.69 4.11 -4.15
N ARG A 156 -6.98 3.51 -3.19
CA ARG A 156 -5.93 4.17 -2.39
C ARG A 156 -4.60 3.48 -2.64
N PHE A 157 -3.53 4.24 -2.61
CA PHE A 157 -2.17 3.73 -2.75
C PHE A 157 -1.39 3.91 -1.45
N VAL A 158 -0.72 2.87 -0.99
CA VAL A 158 0.06 2.88 0.26
C VAL A 158 1.50 2.50 -0.03
N CYS A 159 2.45 3.30 0.49
CA CYS A 159 3.88 3.00 0.43
C CYS A 159 4.59 3.37 1.73
N LEU A 160 5.84 2.88 1.92
CA LEU A 160 6.72 3.33 2.99
C LEU A 160 7.34 4.68 2.66
N LEU A 161 7.94 4.76 1.48
CA LEU A 161 8.67 5.92 1.00
C LEU A 161 8.16 6.34 -0.36
N ALA A 162 8.03 7.65 -0.53
CA ALA A 162 7.74 8.26 -1.82
C ALA A 162 8.83 9.26 -2.21
N ALA A 163 9.14 9.33 -3.50
CA ALA A 163 9.91 10.42 -4.08
C ALA A 163 8.95 11.46 -4.69
N PRO A 164 9.31 12.75 -4.71
CA PRO A 164 8.51 13.80 -5.36
C PRO A 164 8.14 13.47 -6.80
N GLU A 165 9.07 12.91 -7.56
CA GLU A 165 8.88 12.50 -8.95
C GLU A 165 7.82 11.40 -9.09
N GLY A 166 7.81 10.44 -8.16
CA GLY A 166 6.80 9.38 -8.11
C GLY A 166 5.41 9.90 -7.76
N ILE A 167 5.34 10.80 -6.80
CA ILE A 167 4.09 11.47 -6.40
C ILE A 167 3.52 12.26 -7.58
N GLU A 168 4.33 13.10 -8.21
CA GLU A 168 3.91 13.92 -9.36
C GLU A 168 3.36 13.04 -10.48
N ARG A 169 4.09 12.00 -10.85
CA ARG A 169 3.68 11.09 -11.92
C ARG A 169 2.39 10.34 -11.60
N LEU A 170 2.27 9.80 -10.38
CA LEU A 170 1.07 9.07 -9.97
C LEU A 170 -0.15 10.00 -9.90
N THR A 171 0.00 11.18 -9.32
CA THR A 171 -1.07 12.18 -9.23
C THR A 171 -1.50 12.69 -10.61
N LYS A 172 -0.56 12.86 -11.55
CA LYS A 172 -0.86 13.25 -12.92
C LYS A 172 -1.64 12.17 -13.68
N ALA A 173 -1.27 10.89 -13.51
CA ALA A 173 -1.94 9.77 -14.16
C ALA A 173 -3.30 9.45 -13.52
N HIS A 174 -3.39 9.56 -12.20
CA HIS A 174 -4.55 9.19 -11.40
C HIS A 174 -4.85 10.24 -10.32
N PRO A 175 -5.40 11.41 -10.70
CA PRO A 175 -5.67 12.50 -9.75
C PRO A 175 -6.75 12.18 -8.72
N ASP A 176 -7.51 11.13 -8.91
CA ASP A 176 -8.55 10.60 -8.04
C ASP A 176 -8.03 9.63 -6.97
N VAL A 177 -6.77 9.19 -7.06
CA VAL A 177 -6.17 8.22 -6.14
C VAL A 177 -5.47 8.94 -4.99
N GLN A 178 -5.83 8.57 -3.76
CA GLN A 178 -5.13 9.05 -2.55
C GLN A 178 -3.84 8.25 -2.35
N ILE A 179 -2.75 8.96 -2.02
CA ILE A 179 -1.43 8.39 -1.73
C ILE A 179 -1.17 8.50 -0.23
N TRP A 180 -0.90 7.39 0.42
CA TRP A 180 -0.55 7.31 1.83
C TRP A 180 0.87 6.81 1.97
N THR A 181 1.73 7.57 2.65
CA THR A 181 3.16 7.24 2.79
C THR A 181 3.64 7.52 4.21
N ALA A 182 4.64 6.75 4.68
CA ALA A 182 5.27 7.03 5.96
C ALA A 182 6.25 8.21 5.86
N ALA A 183 6.89 8.44 4.70
CA ALA A 183 7.71 9.62 4.47
C ALA A 183 7.83 9.95 2.97
N ILE A 184 8.14 11.23 2.70
CA ILE A 184 8.55 11.72 1.39
C ILE A 184 10.03 12.05 1.50
N ASP A 185 10.86 11.38 0.69
CA ASP A 185 12.31 11.60 0.64
C ASP A 185 12.69 12.64 -0.41
N GLU A 186 13.99 12.95 -0.53
CA GLU A 186 14.45 14.13 -1.27
C GLU A 186 14.22 14.02 -2.78
N ARG A 187 14.63 12.91 -3.41
CA ARG A 187 14.64 12.72 -4.86
C ARG A 187 14.95 11.28 -5.27
N LEU A 188 14.96 11.04 -6.55
CA LEU A 188 15.55 9.84 -7.15
C LEU A 188 17.02 10.10 -7.55
N ASN A 189 17.84 9.04 -7.48
CA ASN A 189 19.16 9.05 -8.13
C ASN A 189 19.08 8.59 -9.60
N ASP A 190 20.22 8.59 -10.30
CA ASP A 190 20.32 8.23 -11.73
C ASP A 190 19.88 6.80 -12.06
N HIS A 191 19.82 5.92 -11.04
CA HIS A 191 19.35 4.54 -11.16
C HIS A 191 17.87 4.37 -10.76
N GLY A 192 17.18 5.47 -10.39
CA GLY A 192 15.77 5.46 -9.99
C GLY A 192 15.54 4.97 -8.55
N TYR A 193 16.55 4.98 -7.70
CA TYR A 193 16.40 4.73 -6.26
C TYR A 193 16.09 6.01 -5.50
N ILE A 194 15.24 5.91 -4.49
CA ILE A 194 14.92 7.01 -3.58
C ILE A 194 16.13 7.34 -2.70
N ILE A 195 16.45 8.62 -2.55
CA ILE A 195 17.53 9.16 -1.71
C ILE A 195 16.93 10.07 -0.63
N PRO A 196 17.31 9.87 0.66
CA PRO A 196 18.23 8.89 1.23
C PRO A 196 17.71 7.45 1.18
N GLY A 197 16.39 7.22 1.12
CA GLY A 197 15.78 5.93 0.90
C GLY A 197 16.05 4.89 2.00
N LEU A 198 15.95 3.63 1.57
CA LEU A 198 16.29 2.45 2.38
C LEU A 198 16.90 1.31 1.53
N GLY A 199 17.33 1.62 0.30
CA GLY A 199 17.81 0.63 -0.68
C GLY A 199 16.66 -0.07 -1.41
N ASP A 200 16.91 -1.28 -1.93
CA ASP A 200 15.88 -2.10 -2.56
C ASP A 200 15.07 -2.87 -1.51
N ALA A 201 13.81 -2.50 -1.37
CA ALA A 201 12.92 -3.11 -0.38
C ALA A 201 12.69 -4.61 -0.64
N GLY A 202 12.60 -5.01 -1.91
CA GLY A 202 12.42 -6.41 -2.29
C GLY A 202 13.63 -7.25 -1.93
N ASP A 203 14.83 -6.80 -2.28
CA ASP A 203 16.07 -7.52 -1.95
C ASP A 203 16.30 -7.61 -0.44
N ARG A 204 16.06 -6.53 0.29
CA ARG A 204 16.17 -6.51 1.76
C ARG A 204 15.16 -7.45 2.41
N MET A 205 13.95 -7.51 1.87
CA MET A 205 12.88 -8.35 2.42
C MET A 205 13.07 -9.83 2.08
N PHE A 206 13.56 -10.15 0.88
CA PHE A 206 13.66 -11.53 0.41
C PHE A 206 15.09 -12.11 0.50
N GLY A 207 16.09 -11.27 0.78
CA GLY A 207 17.49 -11.71 0.85
C GLY A 207 18.01 -12.15 -0.53
N THR A 208 17.67 -11.42 -1.59
CA THR A 208 18.00 -11.77 -2.97
C THR A 208 19.26 -11.07 -3.50
N LYS A 209 20.00 -10.39 -2.64
CA LYS A 209 21.38 -9.89 -2.88
C LYS A 209 22.31 -10.37 -1.82
#